data_d8856668c9aafbccd1265f641547ee80
#
_entry.id   d8856668c9aafbccd1265f641547ee80
#
_cell.length_a   1.000
_cell.length_b   1.000
_cell.length_c   1.000
_cell.angle_alpha   90.00
_cell.angle_beta   90.00
_cell.angle_gamma   90.00
#
_symmetry.space_group_name_H-M   'P 1'
#
loop_
_entity.id
_entity.type
_entity.pdbx_description
1 polymer ?
#
loop_
_entity_poly.entity_id
_entity_poly.type
_entity_poly.pdbx_seq_one_letter_code
_entity_poly.pdbx_strand_id
1 'polypeptide(L)'
;MSAAVELTAAAGEPWDPLVLETVERGWAGLECLSGIPGLVGATPIQNVGAYGQEVAETVVAVRALDRQSGAMVTLEPAACGFAYRDSVFRSRTPDRYVILAVTYRLAPGGPPTLRYDELRQHLEGRGIARPSLGDVRASVLAIRRAKSMVLEPDDENRRSCGSFFVNPVVGAAECARIEGAAGDASMPRWPVAGGRVKLSAAWLIQRAGLVRGEREGAVGLSSRHTLAIVAHEGARACHVVAFARRIRARVEDRFRLRLVPEPVFWGFGALEDGLPRLREGPR
;
A
#
# COMPACT_ATOMS: atom_id res chain seq x y z
N MET A 1 -5.09 -1.30 33.44
CA MET A 1 -5.10 -1.27 31.96
C MET A 1 -6.50 -0.87 31.54
N SER A 2 -6.68 0.18 30.73
CA SER A 2 -7.98 0.56 30.18
C SER A 2 -8.51 -0.58 29.31
N ALA A 3 -9.83 -0.85 29.35
CA ALA A 3 -10.43 -1.86 28.48
C ALA A 3 -10.25 -1.44 27.01
N ALA A 4 -9.99 -2.39 26.11
CA ALA A 4 -9.93 -2.12 24.68
C ALA A 4 -11.27 -1.57 24.17
N VAL A 5 -11.22 -0.69 23.18
CA VAL A 5 -12.40 -0.17 22.50
C VAL A 5 -12.61 -0.90 21.19
N GLU A 6 -13.82 -1.38 20.94
CA GLU A 6 -14.23 -1.89 19.63
C GLU A 6 -14.99 -0.81 18.89
N LEU A 7 -14.43 -0.39 17.75
CA LEU A 7 -14.98 0.60 16.85
C LEU A 7 -15.49 -0.07 15.58
N THR A 8 -16.80 -0.04 15.34
CA THR A 8 -17.39 -0.53 14.09
C THR A 8 -17.72 0.65 13.19
N ALA A 9 -17.16 0.65 11.98
CA ALA A 9 -17.40 1.66 10.97
C ALA A 9 -18.02 1.04 9.72
N ALA A 10 -18.96 1.77 9.09
CA ALA A 10 -19.54 1.35 7.82
C ALA A 10 -18.48 1.38 6.70
N ALA A 11 -18.61 0.49 5.72
CA ALA A 11 -17.64 0.36 4.63
C ALA A 11 -17.51 1.63 3.78
N GLY A 12 -18.56 2.45 3.71
CA GLY A 12 -18.58 3.72 2.97
C GLY A 12 -17.99 4.91 3.71
N GLU A 13 -17.57 4.77 4.96
CA GLU A 13 -16.95 5.86 5.71
C GLU A 13 -15.55 6.18 5.13
N PRO A 14 -15.18 7.48 5.04
CA PRO A 14 -13.84 7.88 4.65
C PRO A 14 -12.79 7.39 5.65
N TRP A 15 -11.69 6.82 5.14
CA TRP A 15 -10.67 6.21 5.99
C TRP A 15 -9.90 7.20 6.86
N ASP A 16 -9.33 8.26 6.26
CA ASP A 16 -8.46 9.18 7.03
C ASP A 16 -9.21 9.99 8.11
N PRO A 17 -10.45 10.44 7.92
CA PRO A 17 -11.27 10.98 8.99
C PRO A 17 -11.51 10.00 10.15
N LEU A 18 -11.72 8.70 9.86
CA LEU A 18 -11.83 7.69 10.92
C LEU A 18 -10.52 7.56 11.71
N VAL A 19 -9.37 7.53 11.03
CA VAL A 19 -8.06 7.49 11.69
C VAL A 19 -7.84 8.74 12.54
N LEU A 20 -8.21 9.94 12.06
CA LEU A 20 -8.13 11.17 12.83
C LEU A 20 -8.93 11.08 14.11
N GLU A 21 -10.19 10.65 14.04
CA GLU A 21 -11.06 10.47 15.20
C GLU A 21 -10.45 9.54 16.26
N THR A 22 -9.83 8.41 15.82
CA THR A 22 -9.17 7.49 16.76
C THR A 22 -7.96 8.13 17.44
N VAL A 23 -7.19 8.94 16.71
CA VAL A 23 -6.04 9.68 17.25
C VAL A 23 -6.48 10.73 18.25
N GLU A 24 -7.52 11.52 17.95
CA GLU A 24 -8.08 12.56 18.83
C GLU A 24 -8.66 11.97 20.13
N ARG A 25 -9.24 10.78 20.06
CA ARG A 25 -9.71 10.04 21.24
C ARG A 25 -8.60 9.33 22.02
N GLY A 26 -7.36 9.38 21.53
CA GLY A 26 -6.25 8.68 22.18
C GLY A 26 -6.33 7.16 22.07
N TRP A 27 -6.95 6.62 20.99
CA TRP A 27 -7.05 5.18 20.73
C TRP A 27 -5.97 4.74 19.75
N ALA A 28 -4.93 4.09 20.26
CA ALA A 28 -3.81 3.59 19.46
C ALA A 28 -4.20 2.38 18.60
N GLY A 29 -3.57 2.26 17.42
CA GLY A 29 -3.68 1.10 16.54
C GLY A 29 -3.89 1.44 15.06
N LEU A 30 -4.19 2.70 14.69
CA LEU A 30 -4.39 3.11 13.30
C LEU A 30 -3.58 4.35 12.90
N GLU A 31 -2.86 4.97 13.80
CA GLU A 31 -2.18 6.27 13.64
C GLU A 31 -1.17 6.30 12.49
N CYS A 32 -0.46 5.18 12.24
CA CYS A 32 0.49 5.08 11.13
C CYS A 32 -0.18 4.97 9.75
N LEU A 33 -1.49 4.70 9.70
CA LEU A 33 -2.27 4.57 8.47
C LEU A 33 -2.93 5.90 8.05
N SER A 34 -2.50 7.00 8.66
CA SER A 34 -2.96 8.36 8.38
C SER A 34 -2.68 8.79 6.94
N GLY A 35 -3.61 9.53 6.35
CA GLY A 35 -3.47 10.11 5.00
C GLY A 35 -3.56 9.10 3.86
N ILE A 36 -3.91 7.83 4.12
CA ILE A 36 -4.19 6.86 3.07
C ILE A 36 -5.59 7.18 2.52
N PRO A 37 -5.74 7.44 1.22
CA PRO A 37 -7.03 7.73 0.63
C PRO A 37 -7.88 6.47 0.50
N GLY A 38 -9.19 6.65 0.50
CA GLY A 38 -10.16 5.57 0.29
C GLY A 38 -11.16 5.43 1.43
N LEU A 39 -11.84 4.30 1.45
CA LEU A 39 -12.95 4.01 2.36
C LEU A 39 -12.59 2.86 3.30
N VAL A 40 -13.25 2.83 4.45
CA VAL A 40 -13.10 1.78 5.47
C VAL A 40 -13.22 0.37 4.88
N GLY A 41 -14.23 0.12 4.04
CA GLY A 41 -14.46 -1.20 3.44
C GLY A 41 -13.36 -1.67 2.48
N ALA A 42 -12.50 -0.76 1.99
CA ALA A 42 -11.36 -1.14 1.17
C ALA A 42 -10.16 -1.62 2.01
N THR A 43 -10.10 -1.30 3.29
CA THR A 43 -8.92 -1.58 4.13
C THR A 43 -8.64 -3.07 4.34
N PRO A 44 -9.63 -3.98 4.55
CA PRO A 44 -9.35 -5.40 4.69
C PRO A 44 -9.06 -6.11 3.37
N ILE A 45 -9.40 -5.53 2.20
CA ILE A 45 -9.25 -6.20 0.91
C ILE A 45 -7.79 -6.58 0.66
N GLN A 46 -6.86 -5.66 0.88
CA GLN A 46 -5.44 -5.91 0.70
C GLN A 46 -4.63 -5.71 1.98
N ASN A 47 -5.27 -5.87 3.14
CA ASN A 47 -4.59 -5.66 4.42
C ASN A 47 -3.79 -4.35 4.39
N VAL A 48 -4.50 -3.22 4.31
CA VAL A 48 -3.87 -1.90 4.21
C VAL A 48 -2.84 -1.71 5.31
N GLY A 49 -1.64 -1.28 4.92
CA GLY A 49 -0.53 -1.11 5.85
C GLY A 49 0.46 -0.05 5.39
N ALA A 50 0.99 0.69 6.36
CA ALA A 50 2.02 1.69 6.16
C ALA A 50 2.82 1.90 7.45
N TYR A 51 4.05 2.34 7.33
CA TYR A 51 4.93 2.72 8.45
C TYR A 51 5.00 1.69 9.59
N GLY A 52 4.99 0.40 9.22
CA GLY A 52 5.12 -0.71 10.17
C GLY A 52 3.84 -1.12 10.88
N GLN A 53 2.68 -0.62 10.47
CA GLN A 53 1.35 -0.97 10.99
C GLN A 53 0.47 -1.49 9.86
N GLU A 54 -0.36 -2.50 10.13
CA GLU A 54 -1.32 -3.07 9.19
C GLU A 54 -2.69 -3.20 9.85
N VAL A 55 -3.79 -3.05 9.07
CA VAL A 55 -5.15 -3.14 9.62
C VAL A 55 -5.45 -4.50 10.24
N ALA A 56 -4.81 -5.57 9.76
CA ALA A 56 -4.92 -6.91 10.34
C ALA A 56 -4.58 -6.96 11.83
N GLU A 57 -3.77 -6.03 12.33
CA GLU A 57 -3.39 -5.97 13.75
C GLU A 57 -4.56 -5.53 14.65
N THR A 58 -5.54 -4.86 14.09
CA THR A 58 -6.67 -4.26 14.82
C THR A 58 -8.03 -4.78 14.40
N VAL A 59 -8.18 -5.27 13.16
CA VAL A 59 -9.46 -5.83 12.68
C VAL A 59 -9.84 -7.04 13.53
N VAL A 60 -11.06 -7.04 14.06
CA VAL A 60 -11.64 -8.15 14.80
C VAL A 60 -12.85 -8.77 14.11
N ALA A 61 -13.51 -8.04 13.21
CA ALA A 61 -14.62 -8.56 12.43
C ALA A 61 -14.79 -7.77 11.12
N VAL A 62 -15.15 -8.48 10.05
CA VAL A 62 -15.57 -7.91 8.77
C VAL A 62 -16.97 -8.41 8.47
N ARG A 63 -17.96 -7.51 8.49
CA ARG A 63 -19.34 -7.82 8.10
C ARG A 63 -19.49 -7.62 6.59
N ALA A 64 -19.99 -8.64 5.90
CA ALA A 64 -20.12 -8.63 4.45
C ALA A 64 -21.40 -9.34 3.98
N LEU A 65 -21.82 -9.00 2.75
CA LEU A 65 -22.78 -9.80 1.99
C LEU A 65 -22.00 -10.83 1.15
N ASP A 66 -22.24 -12.09 1.36
CA ASP A 66 -21.74 -13.16 0.48
C ASP A 66 -22.62 -13.22 -0.77
N ARG A 67 -22.05 -12.85 -1.91
CA ARG A 67 -22.77 -12.80 -3.20
C ARG A 67 -23.16 -14.19 -3.74
N GLN A 68 -22.52 -15.26 -3.28
CA GLN A 68 -22.84 -16.62 -3.71
C GLN A 68 -24.09 -17.15 -2.99
N SER A 69 -24.19 -16.92 -1.69
CA SER A 69 -25.32 -17.40 -0.88
C SER A 69 -26.43 -16.36 -0.71
N GLY A 70 -26.16 -15.07 -0.96
CA GLY A 70 -27.05 -13.97 -0.62
C GLY A 70 -27.13 -13.68 0.87
N ALA A 71 -26.34 -14.36 1.70
CA ALA A 71 -26.40 -14.23 3.15
C ALA A 71 -25.48 -13.12 3.67
N MET A 72 -25.90 -12.51 4.78
CA MET A 72 -25.05 -11.65 5.59
C MET A 72 -24.13 -12.51 6.44
N VAL A 73 -22.83 -12.27 6.33
CA VAL A 73 -21.79 -13.02 7.07
C VAL A 73 -20.90 -12.07 7.86
N THR A 74 -20.34 -12.59 8.95
CA THR A 74 -19.28 -11.91 9.70
C THR A 74 -18.05 -12.80 9.66
N LEU A 75 -16.96 -12.27 9.10
CA LEU A 75 -15.69 -12.97 9.00
C LEU A 75 -14.78 -12.48 10.15
N GLU A 76 -14.30 -13.41 10.95
CA GLU A 76 -13.25 -13.15 11.94
C GLU A 76 -11.87 -13.04 11.25
N PRO A 77 -10.82 -12.51 11.91
CA PRO A 77 -9.49 -12.32 11.32
C PRO A 77 -8.91 -13.57 10.68
N ALA A 78 -9.10 -14.74 11.30
CA ALA A 78 -8.63 -16.02 10.76
C ALA A 78 -9.30 -16.36 9.42
N ALA A 79 -10.60 -16.08 9.27
CA ALA A 79 -11.34 -16.28 8.02
C ALA A 79 -10.96 -15.25 6.95
N CYS A 80 -10.55 -14.04 7.34
CA CYS A 80 -10.05 -13.02 6.42
C CYS A 80 -8.71 -13.41 5.79
N GLY A 81 -7.92 -14.26 6.44
CA GLY A 81 -6.66 -14.80 5.91
C GLY A 81 -5.66 -13.73 5.50
N PHE A 82 -5.52 -12.69 6.31
CA PHE A 82 -4.64 -11.56 6.04
C PHE A 82 -3.19 -11.98 5.84
N ALA A 83 -2.57 -11.38 4.84
CA ALA A 83 -1.15 -11.47 4.55
C ALA A 83 -0.64 -10.11 4.02
N TYR A 84 0.66 -10.01 3.74
CA TYR A 84 1.23 -8.79 3.17
C TYR A 84 0.57 -8.43 1.84
N ARG A 85 -0.16 -7.32 1.80
CA ARG A 85 -0.95 -6.84 0.65
C ARG A 85 -1.95 -7.87 0.10
N ASP A 86 -2.48 -8.74 0.98
CA ASP A 86 -3.40 -9.80 0.57
C ASP A 86 -4.43 -10.15 1.65
N SER A 87 -5.54 -10.75 1.21
CA SER A 87 -6.59 -11.34 2.05
C SER A 87 -7.45 -12.30 1.24
N VAL A 88 -8.42 -12.96 1.88
CA VAL A 88 -9.45 -13.75 1.20
C VAL A 88 -10.21 -12.94 0.16
N PHE A 89 -10.45 -11.66 0.42
CA PHE A 89 -11.20 -10.77 -0.47
C PHE A 89 -10.45 -10.43 -1.76
N ARG A 90 -9.12 -10.48 -1.75
CA ARG A 90 -8.27 -10.14 -2.91
C ARG A 90 -7.91 -11.33 -3.75
N SER A 91 -7.36 -12.40 -3.17
CA SER A 91 -6.72 -13.48 -3.92
C SER A 91 -7.50 -14.77 -3.94
N ARG A 92 -8.12 -15.18 -2.82
CA ARG A 92 -8.75 -16.50 -2.69
C ARG A 92 -10.16 -16.54 -3.24
N THR A 93 -10.96 -15.51 -2.94
CA THR A 93 -12.35 -15.43 -3.40
C THR A 93 -12.66 -14.00 -3.88
N PRO A 94 -11.96 -13.52 -4.93
CA PRO A 94 -12.21 -12.19 -5.47
C PRO A 94 -13.68 -12.06 -5.88
N ASP A 95 -14.25 -10.88 -5.65
CA ASP A 95 -15.63 -10.52 -5.98
C ASP A 95 -16.74 -11.32 -5.26
N ARG A 96 -16.40 -12.24 -4.33
CA ARG A 96 -17.41 -12.99 -3.58
C ARG A 96 -18.13 -12.13 -2.55
N TYR A 97 -17.41 -11.23 -1.87
CA TYR A 97 -17.93 -10.47 -0.74
C TYR A 97 -18.10 -9.00 -1.05
N VAL A 98 -19.25 -8.42 -0.65
CA VAL A 98 -19.43 -6.98 -0.55
C VAL A 98 -19.28 -6.59 0.91
N ILE A 99 -18.19 -5.93 1.25
CA ILE A 99 -17.91 -5.51 2.64
C ILE A 99 -18.86 -4.38 3.00
N LEU A 100 -19.48 -4.48 4.19
CA LEU A 100 -20.51 -3.55 4.67
C LEU A 100 -20.06 -2.78 5.91
N ALA A 101 -19.25 -3.40 6.76
CA ALA A 101 -18.67 -2.75 7.94
C ALA A 101 -17.42 -3.48 8.38
N VAL A 102 -16.52 -2.77 9.05
CA VAL A 102 -15.29 -3.31 9.66
C VAL A 102 -15.24 -2.91 11.12
N THR A 103 -14.93 -3.86 12.00
CA THR A 103 -14.75 -3.62 13.43
C THR A 103 -13.27 -3.70 13.77
N TYR A 104 -12.77 -2.64 14.39
CA TYR A 104 -11.38 -2.52 14.86
C TYR A 104 -11.34 -2.55 16.39
N ARG A 105 -10.37 -3.26 16.96
CA ARG A 105 -10.08 -3.24 18.39
C ARG A 105 -8.87 -2.36 18.64
N LEU A 106 -9.06 -1.27 19.37
CA LEU A 106 -8.08 -0.21 19.61
C LEU A 106 -7.73 -0.12 21.08
N ALA A 107 -6.54 0.44 21.37
CA ALA A 107 -6.01 0.56 22.72
C ALA A 107 -6.10 2.00 23.24
N PRO A 108 -7.08 2.35 24.10
CA PRO A 108 -7.17 3.66 24.74
C PRO A 108 -5.93 3.94 25.59
N GLY A 109 -5.28 5.10 25.35
CA GLY A 109 -4.04 5.47 26.03
C GLY A 109 -2.85 4.58 25.70
N GLY A 110 -2.98 3.71 24.69
CA GLY A 110 -1.87 2.85 24.23
C GLY A 110 -0.73 3.65 23.60
N PRO A 111 0.50 3.08 23.59
CA PRO A 111 1.63 3.72 22.95
C PRO A 111 1.49 3.69 21.41
N PRO A 112 2.04 4.71 20.70
CA PRO A 112 2.05 4.69 19.26
C PRO A 112 2.98 3.62 18.69
N THR A 113 2.70 3.20 17.45
CA THR A 113 3.56 2.28 16.70
C THR A 113 4.77 3.00 16.11
N LEU A 114 5.99 2.55 16.45
CA LEU A 114 7.26 3.18 16.02
C LEU A 114 8.20 2.16 15.36
N ARG A 115 7.67 1.24 14.57
CA ARG A 115 8.45 0.13 13.96
C ARG A 115 9.21 0.54 12.69
N TYR A 116 8.90 1.68 12.10
CA TYR A 116 9.43 2.10 10.81
C TYR A 116 10.53 3.17 10.97
N ASP A 117 11.72 2.91 10.44
CA ASP A 117 12.92 3.73 10.66
C ASP A 117 12.74 5.18 10.20
N GLU A 118 12.19 5.41 9.01
CA GLU A 118 11.98 6.75 8.47
C GLU A 118 11.04 7.58 9.38
N LEU A 119 10.03 6.94 9.98
CA LEU A 119 9.15 7.61 10.94
C LEU A 119 9.90 7.98 12.21
N ARG A 120 10.73 7.07 12.75
CA ARG A 120 11.55 7.35 13.92
C ARG A 120 12.51 8.50 13.66
N GLN A 121 13.26 8.46 12.56
CA GLN A 121 14.17 9.51 12.14
C GLN A 121 13.47 10.86 11.97
N HIS A 122 12.27 10.88 11.41
CA HIS A 122 11.50 12.12 11.27
C HIS A 122 11.07 12.70 12.63
N LEU A 123 10.64 11.86 13.57
CA LEU A 123 10.28 12.28 14.93
C LEU A 123 11.50 12.78 15.70
N GLU A 124 12.64 12.08 15.62
CA GLU A 124 13.93 12.47 16.21
C GLU A 124 14.40 13.81 15.65
N GLY A 125 14.34 14.00 14.33
CA GLY A 125 14.68 15.27 13.67
C GLY A 125 13.82 16.46 14.11
N ARG A 126 12.63 16.19 14.66
CA ARG A 126 11.74 17.20 15.29
C ARG A 126 11.98 17.36 16.80
N GLY A 127 12.93 16.64 17.38
CA GLY A 127 13.20 16.68 18.82
C GLY A 127 12.13 15.98 19.67
N ILE A 128 11.31 15.08 19.10
CA ILE A 128 10.21 14.43 19.81
C ILE A 128 10.68 13.06 20.32
N ALA A 129 11.09 12.99 21.57
CA ALA A 129 11.59 11.77 22.20
C ALA A 129 10.48 10.83 22.67
N ARG A 130 9.31 11.34 22.99
CA ARG A 130 8.13 10.58 23.45
C ARG A 130 6.90 11.00 22.65
N PRO A 131 6.72 10.47 21.43
CA PRO A 131 5.65 10.91 20.56
C PRO A 131 4.27 10.46 21.06
N SER A 132 3.31 11.36 20.98
CA SER A 132 1.89 11.06 21.08
C SER A 132 1.38 10.43 19.76
N LEU A 133 0.14 9.93 19.76
CA LEU A 133 -0.54 9.49 18.51
C LEU A 133 -0.66 10.65 17.51
N GLY A 134 -0.90 11.88 18.01
CA GLY A 134 -0.96 13.09 17.19
C GLY A 134 0.39 13.41 16.53
N ASP A 135 1.51 13.26 17.25
CA ASP A 135 2.86 13.48 16.71
C ASP A 135 3.19 12.46 15.61
N VAL A 136 2.81 11.20 15.82
CA VAL A 136 2.97 10.14 14.81
C VAL A 136 2.14 10.45 13.58
N ARG A 137 0.84 10.78 13.73
CA ARG A 137 -0.02 11.18 12.61
C ARG A 137 0.57 12.37 11.84
N ALA A 138 1.00 13.42 12.53
CA ALA A 138 1.60 14.61 11.92
C ALA A 138 2.88 14.27 11.13
N SER A 139 3.73 13.40 11.69
CA SER A 139 4.96 12.94 11.03
C SER A 139 4.67 12.05 9.81
N VAL A 140 3.72 11.12 9.92
CA VAL A 140 3.28 10.28 8.80
C VAL A 140 2.75 11.14 7.66
N LEU A 141 1.88 12.11 7.95
CA LEU A 141 1.34 13.02 6.94
C LEU A 141 2.45 13.86 6.28
N ALA A 142 3.42 14.36 7.05
CA ALA A 142 4.56 15.12 6.50
C ALA A 142 5.41 14.25 5.55
N ILE A 143 5.77 13.03 5.95
CA ILE A 143 6.54 12.09 5.12
C ILE A 143 5.75 11.72 3.85
N ARG A 144 4.44 11.49 3.97
CA ARG A 144 3.58 11.15 2.83
C ARG A 144 3.43 12.32 1.85
N ARG A 145 3.28 13.56 2.35
CA ARG A 145 3.26 14.77 1.51
C ARG A 145 4.56 14.97 0.75
N ALA A 146 5.69 14.76 1.41
CA ALA A 146 7.00 14.83 0.76
C ALA A 146 7.16 13.83 -0.40
N LYS A 147 6.37 12.74 -0.40
CA LYS A 147 6.32 11.70 -1.44
C LYS A 147 5.14 11.83 -2.39
N SER A 148 4.32 12.89 -2.29
CA SER A 148 3.06 13.03 -3.03
C SER A 148 2.10 11.84 -2.82
N MET A 149 2.02 11.34 -1.60
CA MET A 149 1.19 10.18 -1.22
C MET A 149 -0.05 10.58 -0.39
N VAL A 150 -0.32 11.88 -0.29
CA VAL A 150 -1.57 12.45 0.25
C VAL A 150 -2.31 13.10 -0.91
N LEU A 151 -3.65 12.98 -0.93
CA LEU A 151 -4.45 13.66 -1.94
C LEU A 151 -4.52 15.15 -1.62
N GLU A 152 -3.82 15.95 -2.42
CA GLU A 152 -3.83 17.42 -2.34
C GLU A 152 -4.16 17.99 -3.73
N PRO A 153 -5.10 18.96 -3.83
CA PRO A 153 -5.57 19.48 -5.10
C PRO A 153 -4.46 20.07 -5.99
N ASP A 154 -3.46 20.67 -5.38
CA ASP A 154 -2.37 21.38 -6.07
C ASP A 154 -1.12 20.52 -6.29
N ASP A 155 -1.11 19.26 -5.84
CA ASP A 155 0.00 18.35 -6.08
C ASP A 155 -0.01 17.88 -7.55
N GLU A 156 1.06 18.17 -8.29
CA GLU A 156 1.24 17.74 -9.68
C GLU A 156 1.17 16.21 -9.85
N ASN A 157 1.52 15.45 -8.81
CA ASN A 157 1.52 13.99 -8.80
C ASN A 157 0.19 13.38 -8.28
N ARG A 158 -0.84 14.18 -8.00
CA ARG A 158 -2.10 13.71 -7.37
C ARG A 158 -2.85 12.64 -8.18
N ARG A 159 -2.65 12.59 -9.50
CA ARG A 159 -3.29 11.61 -10.37
C ARG A 159 -2.49 10.30 -10.41
N SER A 160 -2.32 9.68 -9.26
CA SER A 160 -1.69 8.37 -9.11
C SER A 160 -2.52 7.50 -8.16
N CYS A 161 -2.26 6.20 -8.18
CA CYS A 161 -2.86 5.25 -7.22
C CYS A 161 -1.89 4.89 -6.07
N GLY A 162 -0.92 5.76 -5.78
CA GLY A 162 0.16 5.48 -4.85
C GLY A 162 1.19 4.52 -5.44
N SER A 163 1.73 3.62 -4.62
CA SER A 163 2.66 2.58 -5.08
C SER A 163 2.00 1.69 -6.12
N PHE A 164 2.56 1.67 -7.34
CA PHE A 164 1.99 0.87 -8.43
C PHE A 164 2.38 -0.61 -8.36
N PHE A 165 3.55 -0.92 -7.78
CA PHE A 165 4.01 -2.29 -7.61
C PHE A 165 4.18 -2.63 -6.14
N VAL A 166 3.84 -3.87 -5.79
CA VAL A 166 4.10 -4.42 -4.46
C VAL A 166 5.60 -4.61 -4.26
N ASN A 167 6.09 -4.35 -3.05
CA ASN A 167 7.46 -4.70 -2.70
C ASN A 167 7.65 -6.22 -2.76
N PRO A 168 8.56 -6.74 -3.60
CA PRO A 168 8.73 -8.17 -3.77
C PRO A 168 9.26 -8.83 -2.50
N VAL A 169 8.75 -10.03 -2.21
CA VAL A 169 9.21 -10.87 -1.11
C VAL A 169 9.87 -12.11 -1.70
N VAL A 170 11.18 -12.23 -1.50
CA VAL A 170 12.03 -13.24 -2.13
C VAL A 170 12.73 -14.14 -1.10
N GLY A 171 13.29 -15.25 -1.54
CA GLY A 171 14.16 -16.09 -0.72
C GLY A 171 15.56 -15.47 -0.54
N ALA A 172 16.33 -15.96 0.43
CA ALA A 172 17.68 -15.45 0.73
C ALA A 172 18.63 -15.55 -0.47
N ALA A 173 18.62 -16.67 -1.20
CA ALA A 173 19.47 -16.88 -2.37
C ALA A 173 19.13 -15.90 -3.51
N GLU A 174 17.84 -15.64 -3.73
CA GLU A 174 17.39 -14.67 -4.74
C GLU A 174 17.75 -13.24 -4.32
N CYS A 175 17.61 -12.90 -3.03
CA CYS A 175 18.04 -11.61 -2.49
C CYS A 175 19.52 -11.37 -2.76
N ALA A 176 20.40 -12.33 -2.45
CA ALA A 176 21.84 -12.24 -2.70
C ALA A 176 22.18 -12.09 -4.19
N ARG A 177 21.47 -12.81 -5.07
CA ARG A 177 21.63 -12.68 -6.53
C ARG A 177 21.26 -11.27 -7.01
N ILE A 178 20.15 -10.70 -6.51
CA ILE A 178 19.70 -9.34 -6.87
C ILE A 178 20.72 -8.30 -6.37
N GLU A 179 21.22 -8.45 -5.14
CA GLU A 179 22.24 -7.58 -4.55
C GLU A 179 23.54 -7.60 -5.40
N GLY A 180 23.98 -8.79 -5.81
CA GLY A 180 25.12 -8.94 -6.73
C GLY A 180 24.90 -8.27 -8.10
N ALA A 181 23.71 -8.43 -8.69
CA ALA A 181 23.35 -7.79 -9.95
C ALA A 181 23.23 -6.25 -9.84
N ALA A 182 22.92 -5.75 -8.66
CA ALA A 182 22.87 -4.31 -8.40
C ALA A 182 24.26 -3.69 -8.27
N GLY A 183 25.23 -4.45 -7.78
CA GLY A 183 26.55 -3.96 -7.41
C GLY A 183 26.52 -2.97 -6.23
N ASP A 184 25.50 -3.04 -5.39
CA ASP A 184 25.26 -2.07 -4.34
C ASP A 184 24.68 -2.75 -3.08
N ALA A 185 25.47 -2.81 -2.03
CA ALA A 185 25.09 -3.40 -0.74
C ALA A 185 24.07 -2.55 0.06
N SER A 186 23.79 -1.32 -0.39
CA SER A 186 22.85 -0.40 0.27
C SER A 186 21.37 -0.71 -0.08
N MET A 187 21.08 -1.85 -0.71
CA MET A 187 19.72 -2.25 -1.09
C MET A 187 18.80 -2.31 0.15
N PRO A 188 17.73 -1.48 0.21
CA PRO A 188 16.79 -1.53 1.31
C PRO A 188 16.04 -2.86 1.33
N ARG A 189 16.13 -3.55 2.47
CA ARG A 189 15.57 -4.89 2.66
C ARG A 189 15.07 -5.09 4.09
N TRP A 190 14.02 -5.86 4.23
CA TRP A 190 13.39 -6.12 5.54
C TRP A 190 13.13 -7.62 5.67
N PRO A 191 13.55 -8.26 6.78
CA PRO A 191 13.20 -9.63 7.08
C PRO A 191 11.68 -9.78 7.21
N VAL A 192 11.13 -10.89 6.72
CA VAL A 192 9.74 -11.28 6.90
C VAL A 192 9.67 -12.75 7.32
N ALA A 193 8.50 -13.21 7.74
CA ALA A 193 8.31 -14.59 8.21
C ALA A 193 8.79 -15.62 7.17
N GLY A 194 9.22 -16.80 7.67
CA GLY A 194 9.68 -17.92 6.84
C GLY A 194 11.06 -17.72 6.22
N GLY A 195 11.93 -16.89 6.81
CA GLY A 195 13.31 -16.66 6.32
C GLY A 195 13.36 -15.92 4.97
N ARG A 196 12.28 -15.27 4.59
CA ARG A 196 12.19 -14.47 3.36
C ARG A 196 12.56 -13.01 3.60
N VAL A 197 12.80 -12.28 2.53
CA VAL A 197 13.24 -10.89 2.56
C VAL A 197 12.34 -10.06 1.65
N LYS A 198 11.79 -8.96 2.17
CA LYS A 198 11.07 -7.96 1.40
C LYS A 198 12.06 -6.93 0.87
N LEU A 199 12.02 -6.65 -0.44
CA LEU A 199 12.89 -5.70 -1.13
C LEU A 199 12.13 -4.43 -1.49
N SER A 200 12.85 -3.31 -1.64
CA SER A 200 12.26 -2.05 -2.10
C SER A 200 12.03 -2.04 -3.61
N ALA A 201 10.78 -2.13 -4.07
CA ALA A 201 10.44 -1.99 -5.48
C ALA A 201 10.85 -0.61 -6.03
N ALA A 202 10.74 0.46 -5.26
CA ALA A 202 11.18 1.80 -5.65
C ALA A 202 12.68 1.84 -5.96
N TRP A 203 13.48 1.21 -5.10
CA TRP A 203 14.93 1.13 -5.29
C TRP A 203 15.28 0.28 -6.53
N LEU A 204 14.63 -0.86 -6.73
CA LEU A 204 14.82 -1.70 -7.91
C LEU A 204 14.49 -0.95 -9.20
N ILE A 205 13.42 -0.17 -9.24
CA ILE A 205 13.04 0.66 -10.38
C ILE A 205 14.13 1.70 -10.68
N GLN A 206 14.65 2.38 -9.65
CA GLN A 206 15.74 3.36 -9.81
C GLN A 206 17.02 2.69 -10.33
N ARG A 207 17.38 1.54 -9.77
CA ARG A 207 18.56 0.78 -10.21
C ARG A 207 18.39 0.16 -11.60
N ALA A 208 17.16 -0.02 -12.07
CA ALA A 208 16.88 -0.40 -13.47
C ALA A 208 16.98 0.79 -14.46
N GLY A 209 17.44 1.95 -14.00
CA GLY A 209 17.71 3.13 -14.82
C GLY A 209 16.51 4.03 -15.05
N LEU A 210 15.42 3.89 -14.26
CA LEU A 210 14.29 4.80 -14.30
C LEU A 210 14.40 5.86 -13.20
N VAL A 211 14.14 7.11 -13.52
CA VAL A 211 14.33 8.24 -12.60
C VAL A 211 13.01 8.91 -12.24
N ARG A 212 13.00 9.62 -11.10
CA ARG A 212 11.84 10.43 -10.69
C ARG A 212 11.53 11.48 -11.75
N GLY A 213 10.24 11.70 -12.03
CA GLY A 213 9.80 12.65 -13.03
C GLY A 213 9.98 12.21 -14.49
N GLU A 214 10.52 11.01 -14.74
CA GLU A 214 10.64 10.46 -16.10
C GLU A 214 9.24 10.31 -16.71
N ARG A 215 9.06 10.86 -17.92
CA ARG A 215 7.78 10.89 -18.63
C ARG A 215 7.85 10.19 -19.98
N GLU A 216 6.73 9.59 -20.35
CA GLU A 216 6.47 9.06 -21.69
C GLU A 216 5.07 9.53 -22.12
N GLY A 217 5.02 10.56 -22.95
CA GLY A 217 3.77 11.18 -23.34
C GLY A 217 2.98 11.72 -22.14
N ALA A 218 1.76 11.20 -21.95
CA ALA A 218 0.84 11.64 -20.91
C ALA A 218 0.99 10.87 -19.58
N VAL A 219 1.98 9.98 -19.43
CA VAL A 219 2.23 9.23 -18.18
C VAL A 219 3.70 9.34 -17.79
N GLY A 220 4.00 9.13 -16.51
CA GLY A 220 5.38 9.15 -16.02
C GLY A 220 5.50 8.64 -14.59
N LEU A 221 6.73 8.61 -14.09
CA LEU A 221 7.00 8.43 -12.66
C LEU A 221 6.77 9.75 -11.93
N SER A 222 6.24 9.67 -10.72
CA SER A 222 6.14 10.82 -9.82
C SER A 222 7.52 11.50 -9.66
N SER A 223 7.53 12.83 -9.65
CA SER A 223 8.73 13.64 -9.37
C SER A 223 9.24 13.43 -7.94
N ARG A 224 8.42 12.83 -7.06
CA ARG A 224 8.74 12.61 -5.64
C ARG A 224 9.01 11.15 -5.31
N HIS A 225 8.42 10.18 -6.05
CA HIS A 225 8.51 8.76 -5.70
C HIS A 225 8.47 7.86 -6.93
N THR A 226 9.53 7.11 -7.20
CA THR A 226 9.66 6.23 -8.40
C THR A 226 8.70 5.04 -8.43
N LEU A 227 8.01 4.73 -7.33
CA LEU A 227 7.02 3.65 -7.29
C LEU A 227 5.62 4.11 -7.71
N ALA A 228 5.38 5.42 -7.84
CA ALA A 228 4.11 5.98 -8.24
C ALA A 228 4.12 6.34 -9.73
N ILE A 229 3.17 5.78 -10.48
CA ILE A 229 2.90 6.17 -11.87
C ILE A 229 1.84 7.26 -11.83
N VAL A 230 2.14 8.39 -12.47
CA VAL A 230 1.28 9.58 -12.54
C VAL A 230 0.68 9.69 -13.94
N ALA A 231 -0.63 9.91 -13.99
CA ALA A 231 -1.36 10.23 -15.21
C ALA A 231 -1.48 11.76 -15.36
N HIS A 232 -1.01 12.30 -16.47
CA HIS A 232 -1.15 13.70 -16.81
C HIS A 232 -2.35 13.93 -17.72
N GLU A 233 -2.56 15.17 -18.16
CA GLU A 233 -3.64 15.49 -19.10
C GLU A 233 -3.53 14.66 -20.38
N GLY A 234 -4.65 14.16 -20.90
CA GLY A 234 -4.71 13.28 -22.06
C GLY A 234 -4.32 11.83 -21.81
N ALA A 235 -3.96 11.44 -20.56
CA ALA A 235 -3.65 10.06 -20.24
C ALA A 235 -4.89 9.16 -20.36
N ARG A 236 -4.67 7.95 -20.88
CA ARG A 236 -5.64 6.84 -20.90
C ARG A 236 -5.09 5.69 -20.07
N ALA A 237 -5.97 4.83 -19.58
CA ALA A 237 -5.56 3.66 -18.82
C ALA A 237 -4.57 2.75 -19.57
N CYS A 238 -4.71 2.61 -20.90
CA CYS A 238 -3.75 1.86 -21.73
C CYS A 238 -2.34 2.47 -21.69
N HIS A 239 -2.20 3.79 -21.61
CA HIS A 239 -0.89 4.45 -21.49
C HIS A 239 -0.24 4.10 -20.14
N VAL A 240 -1.03 4.08 -19.04
CA VAL A 240 -0.54 3.67 -17.72
C VAL A 240 -0.07 2.22 -17.74
N VAL A 241 -0.84 1.32 -18.38
CA VAL A 241 -0.49 -0.10 -18.49
C VAL A 241 0.77 -0.28 -19.35
N ALA A 242 0.92 0.44 -20.47
CA ALA A 242 2.11 0.38 -21.32
C ALA A 242 3.35 0.81 -20.55
N PHE A 243 3.26 1.93 -19.81
CA PHE A 243 4.36 2.43 -19.00
C PHE A 243 4.71 1.48 -17.84
N ALA A 244 3.71 0.89 -17.18
CA ALA A 244 3.93 -0.14 -16.15
C ALA A 244 4.63 -1.38 -16.72
N ARG A 245 4.28 -1.82 -17.94
CA ARG A 245 4.98 -2.92 -18.64
C ARG A 245 6.44 -2.57 -18.93
N ARG A 246 6.73 -1.34 -19.36
CA ARG A 246 8.10 -0.86 -19.58
C ARG A 246 8.90 -0.88 -18.27
N ILE A 247 8.34 -0.38 -17.17
CA ILE A 247 9.01 -0.43 -15.86
C ILE A 247 9.33 -1.88 -15.49
N ARG A 248 8.33 -2.78 -15.60
CA ARG A 248 8.49 -4.20 -15.29
C ARG A 248 9.58 -4.86 -16.14
N ALA A 249 9.57 -4.62 -17.43
CA ALA A 249 10.58 -5.17 -18.35
C ALA A 249 12.00 -4.72 -17.96
N ARG A 250 12.22 -3.42 -17.67
CA ARG A 250 13.52 -2.90 -17.24
C ARG A 250 14.03 -3.55 -15.96
N VAL A 251 13.13 -3.76 -14.97
CA VAL A 251 13.50 -4.43 -13.71
C VAL A 251 13.78 -5.92 -13.95
N GLU A 252 12.96 -6.60 -14.77
CA GLU A 252 13.13 -8.01 -15.11
C GLU A 252 14.42 -8.26 -15.89
N ASP A 253 14.75 -7.41 -16.86
CA ASP A 253 15.99 -7.49 -17.65
C ASP A 253 17.22 -7.38 -16.74
N ARG A 254 17.22 -6.44 -15.79
CA ARG A 254 18.37 -6.20 -14.93
C ARG A 254 18.48 -7.20 -13.78
N PHE A 255 17.36 -7.54 -13.13
CA PHE A 255 17.37 -8.31 -11.89
C PHE A 255 16.79 -9.71 -12.01
N ARG A 256 16.25 -10.08 -13.17
CA ARG A 256 15.51 -11.35 -13.34
C ARG A 256 14.42 -11.50 -12.27
N LEU A 257 13.80 -10.37 -11.91
CA LEU A 257 12.72 -10.27 -10.93
C LEU A 257 11.54 -9.56 -11.55
N ARG A 258 10.38 -10.18 -11.50
CA ARG A 258 9.15 -9.63 -12.05
C ARG A 258 8.35 -8.90 -10.97
N LEU A 259 8.12 -7.60 -11.17
CA LEU A 259 7.28 -6.81 -10.28
C LEU A 259 5.80 -7.12 -10.49
N VAL A 260 5.06 -7.23 -9.38
CA VAL A 260 3.61 -7.48 -9.37
C VAL A 260 2.87 -6.16 -9.12
N PRO A 261 1.89 -5.81 -9.98
CA PRO A 261 1.07 -4.61 -9.75
C PRO A 261 0.21 -4.73 -8.49
N GLU A 262 0.05 -3.63 -7.76
CA GLU A 262 -0.87 -3.53 -6.63
C GLU A 262 -2.30 -3.18 -7.08
N PRO A 263 -2.53 -2.28 -8.06
CA PRO A 263 -3.86 -1.95 -8.54
C PRO A 263 -4.59 -3.12 -9.20
N VAL A 264 -5.92 -3.10 -9.09
CA VAL A 264 -6.82 -4.01 -9.83
C VAL A 264 -7.21 -3.34 -11.15
N PHE A 265 -7.24 -4.11 -12.24
CA PHE A 265 -7.54 -3.62 -13.58
C PHE A 265 -8.98 -3.97 -13.98
N TRP A 266 -9.84 -2.95 -14.09
CA TRP A 266 -11.22 -3.09 -14.53
C TRP A 266 -11.40 -2.62 -15.97
N GLY A 267 -12.25 -3.33 -16.73
CA GLY A 267 -12.53 -2.98 -18.14
C GLY A 267 -11.46 -3.42 -19.13
N PHE A 268 -10.46 -4.16 -18.68
CA PHE A 268 -9.47 -4.81 -19.53
C PHE A 268 -9.85 -6.28 -19.77
N GLY A 269 -9.34 -6.86 -20.87
CA GLY A 269 -9.44 -8.29 -21.14
C GLY A 269 -8.52 -9.12 -20.22
N ALA A 270 -8.04 -10.26 -20.75
CA ALA A 270 -7.15 -11.15 -20.00
C ALA A 270 -5.89 -10.44 -19.48
N LEU A 271 -5.49 -10.82 -18.28
CA LEU A 271 -4.24 -10.38 -17.69
C LEU A 271 -3.12 -11.34 -18.12
N GLU A 272 -1.95 -10.78 -18.37
CA GLU A 272 -0.71 -11.52 -18.59
C GLU A 272 0.25 -11.14 -17.45
N ASP A 273 0.51 -12.09 -16.58
CA ASP A 273 1.35 -11.88 -15.40
C ASP A 273 0.91 -10.68 -14.54
N GLY A 274 -0.39 -10.52 -14.35
CA GLY A 274 -0.97 -9.45 -13.53
C GLY A 274 -1.10 -8.08 -14.22
N LEU A 275 -0.66 -7.92 -15.47
CA LEU A 275 -0.93 -6.72 -16.27
C LEU A 275 -1.86 -7.05 -17.45
N PRO A 276 -2.79 -6.13 -17.82
CA PRO A 276 -3.66 -6.32 -18.98
C PRO A 276 -2.86 -6.48 -20.28
N ARG A 277 -3.30 -7.41 -21.15
CA ARG A 277 -2.83 -7.40 -22.54
C ARG A 277 -3.33 -6.15 -23.22
N LEU A 278 -2.44 -5.37 -23.78
CA LEU A 278 -2.82 -4.28 -24.68
C LEU A 278 -3.16 -4.91 -26.02
N ARG A 279 -4.38 -4.67 -26.52
CA ARG A 279 -4.68 -4.97 -27.93
C ARG A 279 -3.80 -4.05 -28.76
N GLU A 280 -3.10 -4.63 -29.73
CA GLU A 280 -2.50 -3.81 -30.80
C GLU A 280 -3.67 -3.10 -31.45
N GLY A 281 -3.76 -1.77 -31.26
CA GLY A 281 -4.75 -0.95 -31.96
C GLY A 281 -4.49 -1.04 -33.47
N PRO A 282 -5.49 -0.79 -34.33
CA PRO A 282 -5.21 -0.61 -35.75
C PRO A 282 -4.17 0.51 -35.88
N ARG A 283 -3.10 0.21 -36.63
CA ARG A 283 -2.02 1.15 -36.97
C ARG A 283 -2.58 2.35 -37.71
#